data_bffa38f3eb6d5530e7b80da22f0c7932
#
_entry.id   bffa38f3eb6d5530e7b80da22f0c7932
#
_cell.length_a   1.000
_cell.length_b   1.000
_cell.length_c   1.000
_cell.angle_alpha   90.00
_cell.angle_beta   90.00
_cell.angle_gamma   90.00
#
_symmetry.space_group_name_H-M   'P 1'
#
loop_
_entity.id
_entity.type
_entity.pdbx_description
1 polymer ?
#
loop_
_entity_poly.entity_id
_entity_poly.type
_entity_poly.pdbx_seq_one_letter_code
_entity_poly.pdbx_strand_id
1 'polypeptide(L)'
;ASKKALEKAGLTADDAEYQRDLPEGSDTSVDAVVGIYGRYDWEDRSTAERQRFVEFLERVVVKRRIDDAPAVFRDASPIARIHPDAPPFPVIHGSGDTIIPVEQARSFVERLRAVSRSPVGYVELPGAGHGFDMVDGARTGPMATAIGLFLNQIHRIRPPMDAKQVV
;
A
#
# COMPACT_ATOMS: atom_id res chain seq x y z
N ALA A 1 -13.03 10.92 14.25
CA ALA A 1 -13.07 9.47 14.45
C ALA A 1 -12.75 9.11 15.92
N SER A 2 -13.40 8.09 16.50
CA SER A 2 -13.05 7.65 17.84
C SER A 2 -11.67 6.99 17.82
N LYS A 3 -10.88 7.11 18.92
CA LYS A 3 -9.58 6.45 19.07
C LYS A 3 -9.66 4.95 18.72
N LYS A 4 -10.74 4.29 19.12
CA LYS A 4 -10.99 2.87 18.84
C LYS A 4 -11.21 2.57 17.35
N ALA A 5 -11.81 3.51 16.59
CA ALA A 5 -11.97 3.36 15.14
C ALA A 5 -10.63 3.52 14.41
N LEU A 6 -9.79 4.45 14.84
CA LEU A 6 -8.44 4.64 14.30
C LEU A 6 -7.57 3.41 14.57
N GLU A 7 -7.57 2.91 15.80
CA GLU A 7 -6.83 1.69 16.19
C GLU A 7 -7.28 0.47 15.36
N LYS A 8 -8.59 0.31 15.13
CA LYS A 8 -9.14 -0.77 14.31
C LYS A 8 -8.71 -0.65 12.84
N ALA A 9 -8.52 0.57 12.33
CA ALA A 9 -8.02 0.83 10.99
C ALA A 9 -6.48 0.78 10.89
N GLY A 10 -5.77 0.51 11.98
CA GLY A 10 -4.31 0.57 12.03
C GLY A 10 -3.75 1.99 11.95
N LEU A 11 -4.57 3.01 12.25
CA LEU A 11 -4.20 4.41 12.18
C LEU A 11 -3.84 4.94 13.57
N THR A 12 -2.95 5.92 13.61
CA THR A 12 -2.54 6.62 14.84
C THR A 12 -3.38 7.89 15.06
N ALA A 13 -3.21 8.54 16.21
CA ALA A 13 -3.84 9.84 16.47
C ALA A 13 -3.42 10.91 15.45
N ASP A 14 -2.18 10.83 14.95
CA ASP A 14 -1.65 11.77 13.95
C ASP A 14 -2.33 11.57 12.58
N ASP A 15 -2.77 10.35 12.25
CA ASP A 15 -3.53 10.09 11.05
C ASP A 15 -4.91 10.74 11.06
N ALA A 16 -5.44 11.09 12.23
CA ALA A 16 -6.70 11.84 12.36
C ALA A 16 -6.63 13.21 11.69
N GLU A 17 -5.43 13.81 11.56
CA GLU A 17 -5.24 15.07 10.85
C GLU A 17 -5.64 14.96 9.38
N TYR A 18 -5.35 13.82 8.72
CA TYR A 18 -5.71 13.59 7.32
C TYR A 18 -7.21 13.35 7.11
N GLN A 19 -7.95 13.08 8.17
CA GLN A 19 -9.39 12.81 8.14
C GLN A 19 -10.24 13.95 8.76
N ARG A 20 -9.60 15.03 9.22
CA ARG A 20 -10.28 16.13 9.94
C ARG A 20 -11.39 16.79 9.16
N ASP A 21 -11.26 16.83 7.83
CA ASP A 21 -12.22 17.50 6.94
C ASP A 21 -13.36 16.57 6.48
N LEU A 22 -13.37 15.32 6.94
CA LEU A 22 -14.46 14.38 6.67
C LEU A 22 -15.60 14.58 7.66
N PRO A 23 -16.86 14.40 7.24
CA PRO A 23 -17.99 14.41 8.16
C PRO A 23 -17.80 13.42 9.32
N GLU A 24 -18.29 13.78 10.50
CA GLU A 24 -18.22 12.90 11.66
C GLU A 24 -18.94 11.56 11.36
N GLY A 25 -18.28 10.45 11.68
CA GLY A 25 -18.80 9.10 11.42
C GLY A 25 -18.58 8.59 9.98
N SER A 26 -17.85 9.33 9.11
CA SER A 26 -17.48 8.81 7.79
C SER A 26 -16.74 7.48 7.92
N ASP A 27 -17.19 6.47 7.17
CA ASP A 27 -16.47 5.21 7.00
C ASP A 27 -15.35 5.42 5.97
N THR A 28 -14.11 5.26 6.41
CA THR A 28 -12.89 5.35 5.57
C THR A 28 -12.24 3.99 5.36
N SER A 29 -12.92 2.91 5.73
CA SER A 29 -12.46 1.55 5.44
C SER A 29 -12.45 1.28 3.93
N VAL A 30 -11.61 0.35 3.52
CA VAL A 30 -11.55 -0.12 2.14
C VAL A 30 -11.73 -1.63 2.10
N ASP A 31 -12.41 -2.15 1.08
CA ASP A 31 -12.66 -3.58 0.92
C ASP A 31 -11.42 -4.34 0.44
N ALA A 32 -10.56 -3.69 -0.32
CA ALA A 32 -9.27 -4.21 -0.79
C ALA A 32 -8.33 -3.07 -1.20
N VAL A 33 -7.03 -3.36 -1.24
CA VAL A 33 -6.00 -2.45 -1.76
C VAL A 33 -5.24 -3.14 -2.87
N VAL A 34 -5.01 -2.47 -4.00
CA VAL A 34 -4.19 -2.99 -5.10
C VAL A 34 -2.90 -2.18 -5.15
N GLY A 35 -1.76 -2.82 -4.89
CA GLY A 35 -0.44 -2.20 -4.98
C GLY A 35 0.23 -2.51 -6.33
N ILE A 36 0.45 -1.49 -7.16
CA ILE A 36 1.12 -1.62 -8.45
C ILE A 36 2.43 -0.84 -8.38
N TYR A 37 3.57 -1.52 -8.56
CA TYR A 37 4.94 -0.98 -8.47
C TYR A 37 5.13 0.03 -7.31
N GLY A 38 4.51 -0.25 -6.16
CA GLY A 38 4.53 0.62 -4.98
C GLY A 38 5.87 0.63 -4.25
N ARG A 39 6.16 1.75 -3.58
CA ARG A 39 7.20 1.80 -2.57
C ARG A 39 6.60 1.49 -1.21
N TYR A 40 7.11 0.44 -0.56
CA TYR A 40 6.53 -0.07 0.69
C TYR A 40 7.34 0.28 1.93
N ASP A 41 8.63 0.64 1.76
CA ASP A 41 9.52 1.07 2.84
C ASP A 41 10.21 2.37 2.46
N TRP A 42 9.84 3.46 3.14
CA TRP A 42 10.38 4.79 2.92
C TRP A 42 11.63 5.07 3.73
N GLU A 43 11.95 4.19 4.70
CA GLU A 43 13.14 4.30 5.55
C GLU A 43 14.33 3.50 4.97
N ASP A 44 14.11 2.66 3.95
CA ASP A 44 15.12 1.75 3.42
C ASP A 44 16.28 2.49 2.74
N ARG A 45 17.44 2.40 3.38
CA ARG A 45 18.74 2.96 2.94
C ARG A 45 19.80 1.88 2.74
N SER A 46 19.40 0.63 2.53
CA SER A 46 20.29 -0.53 2.53
C SER A 46 21.21 -0.63 1.32
N THR A 47 20.95 0.12 0.25
CA THR A 47 21.84 0.24 -0.92
C THR A 47 22.06 1.70 -1.30
N ALA A 48 23.10 1.97 -2.11
CA ALA A 48 23.38 3.33 -2.56
C ALA A 48 22.21 3.94 -3.39
N GLU A 49 21.49 3.12 -4.17
CA GLU A 49 20.31 3.53 -4.93
C GLU A 49 19.16 3.90 -4.00
N ARG A 50 18.93 3.10 -2.97
CA ARG A 50 17.86 3.33 -1.97
C ARG A 50 18.18 4.57 -1.12
N GLN A 51 19.45 4.76 -0.77
CA GLN A 51 19.90 5.98 -0.10
C GLN A 51 19.61 7.22 -0.95
N ARG A 52 20.00 7.22 -2.25
CA ARG A 52 19.71 8.34 -3.17
C ARG A 52 18.23 8.62 -3.33
N PHE A 53 17.40 7.56 -3.27
CA PHE A 53 15.95 7.74 -3.34
C PHE A 53 15.41 8.38 -2.05
N VAL A 54 15.92 8.01 -0.88
CA VAL A 54 15.56 8.67 0.39
C VAL A 54 15.97 10.15 0.36
N GLU A 55 17.15 10.48 -0.14
CA GLU A 55 17.59 11.87 -0.32
C GLU A 55 16.68 12.66 -1.29
N PHE A 56 16.12 12.00 -2.31
CA PHE A 56 15.10 12.61 -3.16
C PHE A 56 13.80 12.86 -2.37
N LEU A 57 13.33 11.89 -1.57
CA LEU A 57 12.15 12.05 -0.72
C LEU A 57 12.32 13.21 0.26
N GLU A 58 13.49 13.31 0.90
CA GLU A 58 13.84 14.40 1.83
C GLU A 58 13.71 15.78 1.19
N ARG A 59 14.24 15.92 -0.03
CA ARG A 59 14.30 17.23 -0.72
C ARG A 59 13.00 17.62 -1.40
N VAL A 60 12.29 16.66 -1.98
CA VAL A 60 11.19 16.95 -2.92
C VAL A 60 9.84 16.66 -2.32
N VAL A 61 9.70 15.54 -1.62
CA VAL A 61 8.39 15.05 -1.15
C VAL A 61 8.14 15.50 0.29
N VAL A 62 8.95 15.02 1.22
CA VAL A 62 8.77 15.25 2.66
C VAL A 62 9.26 16.64 3.06
N LYS A 63 10.29 17.15 2.38
CA LYS A 63 10.96 18.44 2.65
C LYS A 63 11.55 18.52 4.06
N ARG A 64 11.90 17.37 4.63
CA ARG A 64 12.59 17.20 5.91
C ARG A 64 13.58 16.04 5.78
N ARG A 65 14.67 16.11 6.55
CA ARG A 65 15.62 14.99 6.62
C ARG A 65 15.01 13.86 7.43
N ILE A 66 15.30 12.63 7.02
CA ILE A 66 14.83 11.44 7.74
C ILE A 66 15.41 11.39 9.17
N ASP A 67 16.66 11.85 9.34
CA ASP A 67 17.30 11.88 10.65
C ASP A 67 16.67 12.89 11.62
N ASP A 68 16.05 13.96 11.08
CA ASP A 68 15.35 14.99 11.87
C ASP A 68 13.87 14.65 12.10
N ALA A 69 13.27 13.83 11.26
CA ALA A 69 11.85 13.50 11.29
C ALA A 69 11.57 12.02 10.89
N PRO A 70 12.20 11.03 11.57
CA PRO A 70 12.09 9.62 11.19
C PRO A 70 10.65 9.11 11.24
N ALA A 71 9.81 9.63 12.14
CA ALA A 71 8.42 9.23 12.27
C ALA A 71 7.63 9.48 10.98
N VAL A 72 7.87 10.60 10.27
CA VAL A 72 7.17 10.92 9.02
C VAL A 72 7.45 9.87 7.94
N PHE A 73 8.68 9.40 7.81
CA PHE A 73 9.06 8.36 6.85
C PHE A 73 8.49 6.99 7.24
N ARG A 74 8.51 6.66 8.54
CA ARG A 74 7.90 5.44 9.07
C ARG A 74 6.40 5.43 8.84
N ASP A 75 5.72 6.53 9.12
CA ASP A 75 4.27 6.66 8.95
C ASP A 75 3.85 6.60 7.48
N ALA A 76 4.71 7.07 6.57
CA ALA A 76 4.54 6.92 5.13
C ALA A 76 4.86 5.52 4.61
N SER A 77 5.46 4.63 5.41
CA SER A 77 5.88 3.28 5.00
C SER A 77 4.76 2.27 5.19
N PRO A 78 4.14 1.73 4.11
CA PRO A 78 3.12 0.67 4.24
C PRO A 78 3.60 -0.54 5.05
N ILE A 79 4.89 -0.88 4.97
CA ILE A 79 5.47 -2.02 5.69
C ILE A 79 5.44 -1.83 7.21
N ALA A 80 5.49 -0.59 7.70
CA ALA A 80 5.40 -0.26 9.11
C ALA A 80 3.95 -0.28 9.64
N ARG A 81 2.97 -0.33 8.73
CA ARG A 81 1.55 -0.32 9.04
C ARG A 81 0.87 -1.68 8.91
N ILE A 82 1.65 -2.74 8.73
CA ILE A 82 1.12 -4.09 8.61
C ILE A 82 0.47 -4.51 9.94
N HIS A 83 -0.78 -5.01 9.87
CA HIS A 83 -1.53 -5.49 11.02
C HIS A 83 -2.43 -6.68 10.63
N PRO A 84 -2.94 -7.48 11.62
CA PRO A 84 -3.71 -8.69 11.32
C PRO A 84 -5.01 -8.45 10.53
N ASP A 85 -5.61 -7.28 10.69
CA ASP A 85 -6.86 -6.89 10.03
C ASP A 85 -6.64 -6.06 8.75
N ALA A 86 -5.42 -6.06 8.20
CA ALA A 86 -5.15 -5.43 6.90
C ALA A 86 -6.11 -6.00 5.83
N PRO A 87 -6.65 -5.16 4.94
CA PRO A 87 -7.56 -5.62 3.90
C PRO A 87 -6.88 -6.58 2.93
N PRO A 88 -7.65 -7.32 2.12
CA PRO A 88 -7.12 -8.09 1.00
C PRO A 88 -6.22 -7.23 0.11
N PHE A 89 -5.03 -7.75 -0.25
CA PHE A 89 -4.00 -6.93 -0.85
C PHE A 89 -3.26 -7.69 -1.98
N PRO A 90 -3.66 -7.56 -3.27
CA PRO A 90 -2.82 -7.98 -4.38
C PRO A 90 -1.71 -6.94 -4.64
N VAL A 91 -0.49 -7.42 -4.78
CA VAL A 91 0.71 -6.65 -5.14
C VAL A 91 1.20 -7.10 -6.51
N ILE A 92 1.43 -6.16 -7.41
CA ILE A 92 1.95 -6.39 -8.75
C ILE A 92 3.21 -5.54 -8.94
N HIS A 93 4.31 -6.16 -9.34
CA HIS A 93 5.58 -5.46 -9.47
C HIS A 93 6.40 -6.02 -10.63
N GLY A 94 7.12 -5.16 -11.33
CA GLY A 94 8.01 -5.55 -12.40
C GLY A 94 9.40 -5.95 -11.88
N SER A 95 9.95 -7.09 -12.32
CA SER A 95 11.29 -7.50 -11.89
C SER A 95 12.42 -6.64 -12.47
N GLY A 96 12.14 -5.85 -13.51
CA GLY A 96 13.06 -4.88 -14.12
C GLY A 96 12.84 -3.44 -13.65
N ASP A 97 12.08 -3.23 -12.57
CA ASP A 97 11.85 -1.89 -12.05
C ASP A 97 13.14 -1.29 -11.46
N THR A 98 13.65 -0.26 -12.11
CA THR A 98 14.90 0.45 -11.73
C THR A 98 14.64 1.65 -10.83
N ILE A 99 13.37 2.04 -10.62
CA ILE A 99 12.99 3.14 -9.74
C ILE A 99 12.67 2.62 -8.35
N ILE A 100 11.78 1.62 -8.29
CA ILE A 100 11.44 0.92 -7.05
C ILE A 100 11.86 -0.55 -7.18
N PRO A 101 12.96 -0.95 -6.56
CA PRO A 101 13.44 -2.33 -6.67
C PRO A 101 12.40 -3.36 -6.22
N VAL A 102 12.29 -4.45 -6.96
CA VAL A 102 11.28 -5.51 -6.73
C VAL A 102 11.36 -6.13 -5.33
N GLU A 103 12.53 -6.08 -4.70
CA GLU A 103 12.75 -6.52 -3.31
C GLU A 103 11.88 -5.80 -2.30
N GLN A 104 11.48 -4.57 -2.57
CA GLN A 104 10.52 -3.82 -1.73
C GLN A 104 9.14 -4.51 -1.73
N ALA A 105 8.68 -4.92 -2.89
CA ALA A 105 7.41 -5.65 -3.01
C ALA A 105 7.50 -7.04 -2.39
N ARG A 106 8.60 -7.77 -2.62
CA ARG A 106 8.84 -9.10 -2.04
C ARG A 106 8.82 -9.06 -0.51
N SER A 107 9.61 -8.15 0.09
CA SER A 107 9.67 -7.98 1.55
C SER A 107 8.33 -7.57 2.14
N PHE A 108 7.61 -6.66 1.50
CA PHE A 108 6.28 -6.24 1.96
C PHE A 108 5.29 -7.41 1.93
N VAL A 109 5.22 -8.15 0.82
CA VAL A 109 4.32 -9.30 0.66
C VAL A 109 4.62 -10.40 1.67
N GLU A 110 5.90 -10.72 1.88
CA GLU A 110 6.32 -11.71 2.87
C GLU A 110 5.83 -11.34 4.27
N ARG A 111 6.10 -10.10 4.71
CA ARG A 111 5.68 -9.60 6.01
C ARG A 111 4.17 -9.52 6.15
N LEU A 112 3.49 -9.05 5.11
CA LEU A 112 2.02 -8.95 5.11
C LEU A 112 1.37 -10.33 5.22
N ARG A 113 1.86 -11.33 4.48
CA ARG A 113 1.39 -12.73 4.58
C ARG A 113 1.62 -13.36 5.94
N ALA A 114 2.71 -12.99 6.62
CA ALA A 114 3.01 -13.49 7.96
C ALA A 114 2.06 -12.94 9.05
N VAL A 115 1.42 -11.79 8.81
CA VAL A 115 0.66 -11.07 9.83
C VAL A 115 -0.84 -10.98 9.49
N SER A 116 -1.18 -10.67 8.24
CA SER A 116 -2.57 -10.44 7.82
C SER A 116 -3.39 -11.73 7.78
N ARG A 117 -4.63 -11.64 8.23
CA ARG A 117 -5.66 -12.70 8.10
C ARG A 117 -6.39 -12.66 6.76
N SER A 118 -6.17 -11.62 5.97
CA SER A 118 -6.80 -11.44 4.67
C SER A 118 -5.95 -12.03 3.53
N PRO A 119 -6.55 -12.36 2.38
CA PRO A 119 -5.81 -12.83 1.21
C PRO A 119 -4.77 -11.81 0.71
N VAL A 120 -3.54 -12.26 0.49
CA VAL A 120 -2.44 -11.46 -0.05
C VAL A 120 -1.95 -12.09 -1.36
N GLY A 121 -2.29 -11.44 -2.48
CA GLY A 121 -1.83 -11.82 -3.82
C GLY A 121 -0.45 -11.24 -4.12
N TYR A 122 0.34 -11.93 -4.96
CA TYR A 122 1.57 -11.36 -5.49
C TYR A 122 1.79 -11.83 -6.93
N VAL A 123 2.02 -10.86 -7.81
CA VAL A 123 2.38 -11.09 -9.21
C VAL A 123 3.65 -10.33 -9.52
N GLU A 124 4.70 -11.06 -9.89
CA GLU A 124 5.93 -10.48 -10.39
C GLU A 124 5.96 -10.59 -11.92
N LEU A 125 6.10 -9.47 -12.60
CA LEU A 125 6.11 -9.41 -14.07
C LEU A 125 7.55 -9.42 -14.57
N PRO A 126 8.02 -10.51 -15.23
CA PRO A 126 9.39 -10.62 -15.69
C PRO A 126 9.80 -9.47 -16.62
N GLY A 127 10.90 -8.78 -16.28
CA GLY A 127 11.49 -7.72 -17.08
C GLY A 127 10.65 -6.43 -17.21
N ALA A 128 9.48 -6.34 -16.58
CA ALA A 128 8.68 -5.12 -16.59
C ALA A 128 9.36 -4.03 -15.76
N GLY A 129 9.41 -2.80 -16.28
CA GLY A 129 9.94 -1.62 -15.59
C GLY A 129 8.87 -0.88 -14.77
N HIS A 130 9.28 0.22 -14.15
CA HIS A 130 8.34 1.14 -13.48
C HIS A 130 7.38 1.77 -14.50
N GLY A 131 6.09 1.86 -14.18
CA GLY A 131 5.10 2.43 -15.09
C GLY A 131 4.84 1.58 -16.34
N PHE A 132 5.04 0.26 -16.26
CA PHE A 132 4.86 -0.67 -17.39
C PHE A 132 3.46 -0.60 -18.02
N ASP A 133 2.45 -0.25 -17.25
CA ASP A 133 1.06 -0.09 -17.69
C ASP A 133 0.85 1.09 -18.64
N MET A 134 1.75 2.06 -18.62
CA MET A 134 1.71 3.21 -19.54
C MET A 134 2.35 2.90 -20.90
N VAL A 135 3.25 1.92 -20.98
CA VAL A 135 4.10 1.68 -22.18
C VAL A 135 3.98 0.26 -22.74
N ASP A 136 3.42 -0.69 -21.98
CA ASP A 136 3.36 -2.11 -22.33
C ASP A 136 1.91 -2.62 -22.33
N GLY A 137 1.20 -2.38 -23.41
CA GLY A 137 -0.20 -2.84 -23.56
C GLY A 137 -0.37 -4.35 -23.48
N ALA A 138 0.67 -5.14 -23.79
CA ALA A 138 0.60 -6.60 -23.73
C ALA A 138 0.47 -7.11 -22.27
N ARG A 139 1.01 -6.37 -21.30
CA ARG A 139 0.92 -6.69 -19.87
C ARG A 139 -0.26 -6.04 -19.17
N THR A 140 -0.64 -4.84 -19.60
CA THR A 140 -1.69 -4.03 -18.96
C THR A 140 -3.06 -4.74 -18.99
N GLY A 141 -3.47 -5.29 -20.13
CA GLY A 141 -4.75 -5.99 -20.26
C GLY A 141 -4.88 -7.20 -19.33
N PRO A 142 -3.96 -8.19 -19.39
CA PRO A 142 -3.95 -9.31 -18.46
C PRO A 142 -3.88 -8.92 -16.99
N MET A 143 -3.09 -7.90 -16.64
CA MET A 143 -3.01 -7.37 -15.27
C MET A 143 -4.37 -6.83 -14.81
N ALA A 144 -5.01 -5.98 -15.60
CA ALA A 144 -6.32 -5.43 -15.27
C ALA A 144 -7.37 -6.53 -15.09
N THR A 145 -7.34 -7.56 -15.94
CA THR A 145 -8.20 -8.74 -15.83
C THR A 145 -7.94 -9.50 -14.52
N ALA A 146 -6.69 -9.73 -14.16
CA ALA A 146 -6.31 -10.42 -12.92
C ALA A 146 -6.78 -9.64 -11.68
N ILE A 147 -6.60 -8.32 -11.68
CA ILE A 147 -7.13 -7.44 -10.62
C ILE A 147 -8.65 -7.55 -10.53
N GLY A 148 -9.36 -7.47 -11.66
CA GLY A 148 -10.81 -7.59 -11.68
C GLY A 148 -11.31 -8.94 -11.13
N LEU A 149 -10.64 -10.03 -11.48
CA LEU A 149 -10.96 -11.37 -10.94
C LEU A 149 -10.73 -11.45 -9.44
N PHE A 150 -9.61 -10.89 -8.96
CA PHE A 150 -9.33 -10.85 -7.52
C PHE A 150 -10.40 -10.03 -6.77
N LEU A 151 -10.70 -8.82 -7.21
CA LEU A 151 -11.70 -7.96 -6.58
C LEU A 151 -13.10 -8.60 -6.60
N ASN A 152 -13.49 -9.22 -7.69
CA ASN A 152 -14.75 -9.97 -7.77
C ASN A 152 -14.80 -11.13 -6.77
N GLN A 153 -13.69 -11.84 -6.56
CA GLN A 153 -13.61 -12.89 -5.55
C GLN A 153 -13.75 -12.34 -4.15
N ILE A 154 -13.10 -11.22 -3.84
CA ILE A 154 -13.22 -10.56 -2.54
C ILE A 154 -14.66 -10.10 -2.31
N HIS A 155 -15.29 -9.47 -3.29
CA HIS A 155 -16.68 -9.03 -3.20
C HIS A 155 -17.66 -10.19 -2.94
N ARG A 156 -17.43 -11.38 -3.51
CA ARG A 156 -18.24 -12.58 -3.24
C ARG A 156 -18.08 -13.11 -1.82
N ILE A 157 -16.87 -13.00 -1.25
CA ILE A 157 -16.56 -13.46 0.11
C ILE A 157 -17.03 -12.45 1.17
N ARG A 158 -16.95 -11.16 0.84
CA ARG A 158 -17.40 -10.03 1.68
C ARG A 158 -18.45 -9.24 0.90
N PRO A 159 -19.72 -9.67 0.90
CA PRO A 159 -20.76 -8.86 0.25
C PRO A 159 -20.80 -7.47 0.92
N PRO A 160 -21.12 -6.41 0.13
CA PRO A 160 -21.21 -5.05 0.69
C PRO A 160 -22.13 -5.05 1.90
N MET A 161 -21.77 -4.30 2.92
CA MET A 161 -22.67 -4.04 4.04
C MET A 161 -23.93 -3.39 3.48
N ASP A 162 -25.07 -3.99 3.77
CA ASP A 162 -26.38 -3.45 3.34
C ASP A 162 -26.47 -1.97 3.74
N ALA A 163 -26.76 -1.10 2.77
CA ALA A 163 -26.96 0.33 2.98
C ALA A 163 -28.08 0.65 4.00
N LYS A 164 -28.73 -0.35 4.57
CA LYS A 164 -29.76 -0.26 5.61
C LYS A 164 -29.23 -0.26 7.04
N GLN A 165 -27.93 -0.42 7.27
CA GLN A 165 -27.32 -0.35 8.60
C GLN A 165 -26.67 0.98 8.94
N VAL A 166 -26.82 1.99 8.08
CA VAL A 166 -26.44 3.38 8.36
C VAL A 166 -27.70 4.13 8.81
N VAL A 167 -28.05 3.98 10.08
CA VAL A 167 -28.99 4.85 10.79
C VAL A 167 -28.29 5.35 12.04
#